data_953736c48d0a7e5e986b3126441076b7
#
_entry.id   953736c48d0a7e5e986b3126441076b7
#
_cell.length_a   1.000
_cell.length_b   1.000
_cell.length_c   1.000
_cell.angle_alpha   90.00
_cell.angle_beta   90.00
_cell.angle_gamma   90.00
#
_symmetry.space_group_name_H-M   'P 1'
#
loop_
_entity.id
_entity.type
_entity.pdbx_description
1 polymer ?
#
loop_
_entity_poly.entity_id
_entity_poly.type
_entity_poly.pdbx_seq_one_letter_code
_entity_poly.pdbx_strand_id
1 'polypeptide(L)'
;ADIGGLRDWAKAVVLMGCAAGLASLRGIVPDALAIVLASALMLLGQLLLVTGLLRYIGRTPQWRPALDAVLGLVLLIAWLTWGSPSYPGRIFIMSLAHVAFFALGAWLARQAQPAGLGRGLLVATFALGAAIAVLRIATLTTDFAGADEAFDRDPIQQIYLAAFSLGILGLSIGFILIASERLREALEYLATRDPMTGALNRRAFFIRAELEWARAARTQRPLAAIAADIDFFKKVNDTWGHQVGDRVIVDFARRAGGMLRPSDILSRFGGEEFIILLPETGLADACRVAERIRQEIEGGERSKPGKGGKQRRERRHGQPSGETLPPFTVSLGVAVAGGSGPADLESLLAAADAALYRAKQGGRNRVES
;
A
#
# COMPACT_ATOMS: atom_id res chain seq x y z
N ALA A 1 0.15 6.53 -10.52
CA ALA A 1 0.80 5.54 -9.66
C ALA A 1 1.08 4.29 -10.50
N ASP A 2 2.35 3.97 -10.72
CA ASP A 2 2.72 2.73 -11.40
C ASP A 2 2.59 1.59 -10.37
N ILE A 3 1.62 0.70 -10.59
CA ILE A 3 1.46 -0.48 -9.74
C ILE A 3 2.53 -1.47 -10.18
N GLY A 4 3.60 -1.59 -9.39
CA GLY A 4 4.71 -2.49 -9.67
C GLY A 4 4.21 -3.91 -9.95
N GLY A 5 4.69 -4.49 -11.07
CA GLY A 5 4.36 -5.87 -11.46
C GLY A 5 3.11 -6.06 -12.31
N LEU A 6 2.26 -5.06 -12.53
CA LEU A 6 1.04 -5.20 -13.34
C LEU A 6 1.34 -5.62 -14.79
N ARG A 7 2.40 -5.04 -15.38
CA ARG A 7 2.83 -5.39 -16.74
C ARG A 7 3.33 -6.83 -16.86
N ASP A 8 4.05 -7.32 -15.83
CA ASP A 8 4.55 -8.70 -15.81
C ASP A 8 3.38 -9.67 -15.67
N TRP A 9 2.40 -9.32 -14.83
CA TRP A 9 1.19 -10.12 -14.65
C TRP A 9 0.39 -10.23 -15.94
N ALA A 10 0.16 -9.12 -16.65
CA ALA A 10 -0.55 -9.11 -17.92
C ALA A 10 0.15 -10.00 -18.99
N LYS A 11 1.49 -9.88 -19.11
CA LYS A 11 2.28 -10.75 -19.99
C LYS A 11 2.18 -12.22 -19.61
N ALA A 12 2.21 -12.51 -18.30
CA ALA A 12 2.09 -13.86 -17.78
C ALA A 12 0.77 -14.53 -18.19
N VAL A 13 -0.35 -13.84 -18.03
CA VAL A 13 -1.68 -14.34 -18.39
C VAL A 13 -1.76 -14.65 -19.89
N VAL A 14 -1.21 -13.78 -20.74
CA VAL A 14 -1.14 -14.01 -22.20
C VAL A 14 -0.29 -15.25 -22.52
N LEU A 15 0.91 -15.38 -21.94
CA LEU A 15 1.76 -16.54 -22.17
C LEU A 15 1.11 -17.85 -21.71
N MET A 16 0.48 -17.85 -20.54
CA MET A 16 -0.21 -19.03 -20.02
C MET A 16 -1.45 -19.38 -20.84
N GLY A 17 -2.17 -18.38 -21.36
CA GLY A 17 -3.27 -18.60 -22.31
C GLY A 17 -2.80 -19.21 -23.63
N CYS A 18 -1.70 -18.71 -24.20
CA CYS A 18 -1.08 -19.29 -25.38
C CYS A 18 -0.58 -20.73 -25.13
N ALA A 19 0.01 -20.97 -23.95
CA ALA A 19 0.45 -22.31 -23.55
C ALA A 19 -0.72 -23.31 -23.48
N ALA A 20 -1.84 -22.91 -22.86
CA ALA A 20 -3.05 -23.73 -22.78
C ALA A 20 -3.64 -23.99 -24.15
N GLY A 21 -3.69 -22.97 -25.04
CA GLY A 21 -4.13 -23.12 -26.43
C GLY A 21 -3.28 -24.11 -27.22
N LEU A 22 -1.93 -24.00 -27.16
CA LEU A 22 -1.03 -24.93 -27.82
C LEU A 22 -1.17 -26.35 -27.26
N ALA A 23 -1.28 -26.51 -25.95
CA ALA A 23 -1.47 -27.81 -25.33
C ALA A 23 -2.78 -28.48 -25.78
N SER A 24 -3.84 -27.73 -26.02
CA SER A 24 -5.13 -28.22 -26.50
C SER A 24 -5.10 -28.69 -27.98
N LEU A 25 -4.09 -28.27 -28.75
CA LEU A 25 -3.89 -28.66 -30.14
C LEU A 25 -3.01 -29.91 -30.30
N ARG A 26 -2.73 -30.61 -29.19
CA ARG A 26 -1.96 -31.85 -29.23
C ARG A 26 -2.64 -32.88 -30.14
N GLY A 27 -1.85 -33.61 -30.95
CA GLY A 27 -2.37 -34.51 -31.99
C GLY A 27 -2.73 -33.83 -33.34
N ILE A 28 -2.85 -32.48 -33.33
CA ILE A 28 -3.11 -31.68 -34.54
C ILE A 28 -1.80 -31.00 -35.04
N VAL A 29 -1.00 -30.50 -34.09
CA VAL A 29 0.29 -29.84 -34.35
C VAL A 29 1.45 -30.72 -33.89
N PRO A 30 2.70 -30.50 -34.40
CA PRO A 30 3.87 -31.25 -33.94
C PRO A 30 4.09 -31.17 -32.41
N ASP A 31 4.55 -32.25 -31.80
CA ASP A 31 4.86 -32.35 -30.36
C ASP A 31 5.84 -31.27 -29.88
N ALA A 32 6.75 -30.82 -30.76
CA ALA A 32 7.60 -29.67 -30.46
C ALA A 32 6.82 -28.43 -30.04
N LEU A 33 5.68 -28.18 -30.61
CA LEU A 33 4.81 -27.03 -30.32
C LEU A 33 3.85 -27.37 -29.19
N ALA A 34 3.14 -28.50 -29.27
CA ALA A 34 2.10 -28.85 -28.33
C ALA A 34 2.64 -29.23 -26.94
N ILE A 35 3.85 -29.73 -26.82
CA ILE A 35 4.44 -30.20 -25.56
C ILE A 35 5.55 -29.23 -25.12
N VAL A 36 6.64 -29.09 -25.92
CA VAL A 36 7.85 -28.39 -25.46
C VAL A 36 7.62 -26.88 -25.39
N LEU A 37 7.11 -26.29 -26.48
CA LEU A 37 6.84 -24.84 -26.54
C LEU A 37 5.71 -24.46 -25.56
N ALA A 38 4.64 -25.27 -25.47
CA ALA A 38 3.58 -25.02 -24.50
C ALA A 38 4.10 -25.05 -23.06
N SER A 39 4.94 -26.04 -22.70
CA SER A 39 5.56 -26.10 -21.37
C SER A 39 6.49 -24.91 -21.10
N ALA A 40 7.27 -24.48 -22.09
CA ALA A 40 8.15 -23.32 -21.98
C ALA A 40 7.35 -22.03 -21.73
N LEU A 41 6.29 -21.79 -22.51
CA LEU A 41 5.41 -20.64 -22.32
C LEU A 41 4.72 -20.65 -20.95
N MET A 42 4.31 -21.84 -20.49
CA MET A 42 3.70 -22.03 -19.18
C MET A 42 4.67 -21.64 -18.04
N LEU A 43 5.88 -22.21 -18.06
CA LEU A 43 6.90 -21.92 -17.04
C LEU A 43 7.35 -20.46 -17.06
N LEU A 44 7.50 -19.85 -18.24
CA LEU A 44 7.79 -18.42 -18.36
C LEU A 44 6.64 -17.55 -17.86
N GLY A 45 5.39 -17.92 -18.15
CA GLY A 45 4.22 -17.25 -17.58
C GLY A 45 4.19 -17.31 -16.07
N GLN A 46 4.44 -18.46 -15.48
CA GLN A 46 4.53 -18.64 -14.02
C GLN A 46 5.67 -17.82 -13.42
N LEU A 47 6.83 -17.78 -14.05
CA LEU A 47 7.95 -16.94 -13.63
C LEU A 47 7.54 -15.45 -13.64
N LEU A 48 6.83 -14.99 -14.67
CA LEU A 48 6.34 -13.60 -14.73
C LEU A 48 5.28 -13.31 -13.68
N LEU A 49 4.40 -14.25 -13.31
CA LEU A 49 3.47 -14.07 -12.18
C LEU A 49 4.22 -13.86 -10.87
N VAL A 50 5.21 -14.70 -10.57
CA VAL A 50 6.03 -14.58 -9.37
C VAL A 50 6.80 -13.27 -9.35
N THR A 51 7.42 -12.90 -10.46
CA THR A 51 8.17 -11.63 -10.55
C THR A 51 7.26 -10.42 -10.46
N GLY A 52 6.05 -10.49 -11.02
CA GLY A 52 5.02 -9.48 -10.86
C GLY A 52 4.64 -9.29 -9.39
N LEU A 53 4.43 -10.39 -8.67
CA LEU A 53 4.11 -10.36 -7.24
C LEU A 53 5.29 -9.84 -6.39
N LEU A 54 6.54 -10.23 -6.72
CA LEU A 54 7.75 -9.69 -6.08
C LEU A 54 7.84 -8.17 -6.24
N ARG A 55 7.62 -7.64 -7.46
CA ARG A 55 7.61 -6.19 -7.71
C ARG A 55 6.47 -5.49 -6.99
N TYR A 56 5.30 -6.12 -6.93
CA TYR A 56 4.17 -5.59 -6.20
C TYR A 56 4.49 -5.38 -4.70
N ILE A 57 5.19 -6.34 -4.06
CA ILE A 57 5.62 -6.22 -2.66
C ILE A 57 6.93 -5.42 -2.48
N GLY A 58 7.45 -4.78 -3.54
CA GLY A 58 8.64 -3.93 -3.50
C GLY A 58 9.97 -4.68 -3.51
N ARG A 59 10.00 -5.96 -3.89
CA ARG A 59 11.22 -6.76 -4.00
C ARG A 59 11.73 -6.82 -5.45
N THR A 60 13.05 -6.87 -5.61
CA THR A 60 13.69 -7.05 -6.92
C THR A 60 13.79 -8.52 -7.28
N PRO A 61 13.23 -8.97 -8.44
CA PRO A 61 13.34 -10.35 -8.87
C PRO A 61 14.77 -10.69 -9.33
N GLN A 62 15.22 -11.91 -9.01
CA GLN A 62 16.49 -12.45 -9.52
C GLN A 62 16.24 -13.23 -10.80
N TRP A 63 16.40 -12.58 -11.97
CA TRP A 63 16.06 -13.13 -13.26
C TRP A 63 16.95 -14.26 -13.74
N ARG A 64 18.28 -14.14 -13.57
CA ARG A 64 19.24 -15.11 -14.11
C ARG A 64 19.00 -16.52 -13.59
N PRO A 65 19.11 -16.80 -12.27
CA PRO A 65 18.94 -18.16 -11.77
C PRO A 65 17.52 -18.71 -12.04
N ALA A 66 16.50 -17.86 -12.10
CA ALA A 66 15.14 -18.28 -12.40
C ALA A 66 14.97 -18.70 -13.87
N LEU A 67 15.58 -17.96 -14.80
CA LEU A 67 15.60 -18.33 -16.22
C LEU A 67 16.41 -19.58 -16.49
N ASP A 68 17.55 -19.76 -15.80
CA ASP A 68 18.37 -20.95 -15.91
C ASP A 68 17.60 -22.20 -15.44
N ALA A 69 16.83 -22.08 -14.35
CA ALA A 69 15.95 -23.14 -13.86
C ALA A 69 14.84 -23.47 -14.87
N VAL A 70 14.18 -22.46 -15.45
CA VAL A 70 13.16 -22.67 -16.49
C VAL A 70 13.77 -23.35 -17.71
N LEU A 71 14.94 -22.90 -18.18
CA LEU A 71 15.63 -23.51 -19.31
C LEU A 71 15.98 -24.99 -19.03
N GLY A 72 16.51 -25.29 -17.85
CA GLY A 72 16.81 -26.66 -17.43
C GLY A 72 15.58 -27.56 -17.45
N LEU A 73 14.43 -27.07 -16.94
CA LEU A 73 13.17 -27.80 -16.97
C LEU A 73 12.67 -28.03 -18.41
N VAL A 74 12.76 -27.02 -19.29
CA VAL A 74 12.37 -27.15 -20.71
C VAL A 74 13.23 -28.16 -21.44
N LEU A 75 14.55 -28.15 -21.23
CA LEU A 75 15.48 -29.12 -21.80
C LEU A 75 15.19 -30.56 -21.31
N LEU A 76 14.86 -30.70 -20.03
CA LEU A 76 14.47 -32.00 -19.46
C LEU A 76 13.14 -32.51 -20.04
N ILE A 77 12.17 -31.65 -20.26
CA ILE A 77 10.91 -32.00 -20.92
C ILE A 77 11.16 -32.40 -22.36
N ALA A 78 12.04 -31.68 -23.09
CA ALA A 78 12.43 -32.04 -24.46
C ALA A 78 13.12 -33.41 -24.50
N TRP A 79 14.02 -33.70 -23.55
CA TRP A 79 14.66 -35.01 -23.43
C TRP A 79 13.63 -36.12 -23.17
N LEU A 80 12.67 -35.91 -22.26
CA LEU A 80 11.59 -36.84 -21.97
C LEU A 80 10.53 -36.93 -23.07
N THR A 81 10.65 -36.11 -24.11
CA THR A 81 9.79 -36.19 -25.32
C THR A 81 10.44 -36.98 -26.42
N TRP A 82 11.78 -36.82 -26.65
CA TRP A 82 12.47 -37.41 -27.80
C TRP A 82 13.66 -38.33 -27.46
N GLY A 83 14.39 -38.02 -26.35
CA GLY A 83 15.58 -38.79 -25.98
C GLY A 83 15.28 -40.10 -25.26
N SER A 84 14.39 -40.01 -24.26
CA SER A 84 13.85 -41.15 -23.52
C SER A 84 12.37 -40.89 -23.25
N PRO A 85 11.52 -41.23 -24.24
CA PRO A 85 10.09 -40.89 -24.15
C PRO A 85 9.43 -41.42 -22.88
N SER A 86 8.90 -40.52 -22.03
CA SER A 86 8.23 -40.92 -20.80
C SER A 86 7.10 -39.92 -20.49
N TYR A 87 5.87 -40.33 -20.72
CA TYR A 87 4.70 -39.53 -20.39
C TYR A 87 4.58 -39.29 -18.88
N PRO A 88 4.69 -40.30 -17.99
CA PRO A 88 4.64 -40.10 -16.55
C PRO A 88 5.77 -39.20 -16.04
N GLY A 89 6.96 -39.30 -16.59
CA GLY A 89 8.11 -38.46 -16.24
C GLY A 89 7.86 -36.97 -16.52
N ARG A 90 7.28 -36.65 -17.70
CA ARG A 90 6.91 -35.26 -18.05
C ARG A 90 5.87 -34.69 -17.09
N ILE A 91 4.81 -35.47 -16.79
CA ILE A 91 3.77 -35.03 -15.86
C ILE A 91 4.33 -34.81 -14.47
N PHE A 92 5.18 -35.72 -13.99
CA PHE A 92 5.79 -35.60 -12.65
C PHE A 92 6.61 -34.32 -12.51
N ILE A 93 7.51 -34.05 -13.48
CA ILE A 93 8.37 -32.86 -13.45
C ILE A 93 7.55 -31.58 -13.53
N MET A 94 6.58 -31.51 -14.44
CA MET A 94 5.71 -30.34 -14.55
C MET A 94 4.88 -30.14 -13.28
N SER A 95 4.34 -31.19 -12.69
CA SER A 95 3.55 -31.09 -11.47
C SER A 95 4.42 -30.64 -10.28
N LEU A 96 5.67 -31.11 -10.19
CA LEU A 96 6.61 -30.66 -9.16
C LEU A 96 6.94 -29.17 -9.33
N ALA A 97 7.17 -28.72 -10.56
CA ALA A 97 7.38 -27.29 -10.87
C ALA A 97 6.14 -26.45 -10.47
N HIS A 98 4.92 -26.95 -10.74
CA HIS A 98 3.68 -26.30 -10.35
C HIS A 98 3.53 -26.24 -8.81
N VAL A 99 3.85 -27.29 -8.08
CA VAL A 99 3.83 -27.28 -6.60
C VAL A 99 4.75 -26.20 -6.06
N ALA A 100 6.00 -26.14 -6.57
CA ALA A 100 6.97 -25.11 -6.16
C ALA A 100 6.48 -23.69 -6.49
N PHE A 101 5.96 -23.48 -7.69
CA PHE A 101 5.38 -22.22 -8.13
C PHE A 101 4.21 -21.79 -7.24
N PHE A 102 3.24 -22.65 -7.03
CA PHE A 102 2.05 -22.33 -6.25
C PHE A 102 2.36 -22.11 -4.75
N ALA A 103 3.27 -22.91 -4.18
CA ALA A 103 3.70 -22.74 -2.80
C ALA A 103 4.43 -21.40 -2.59
N LEU A 104 5.36 -21.06 -3.49
CA LEU A 104 6.05 -19.78 -3.49
C LEU A 104 5.07 -18.61 -3.69
N GLY A 105 4.14 -18.73 -4.63
CA GLY A 105 3.10 -17.74 -4.88
C GLY A 105 2.22 -17.49 -3.66
N ALA A 106 1.77 -18.55 -2.98
CA ALA A 106 1.00 -18.44 -1.74
C ALA A 106 1.79 -17.74 -0.62
N TRP A 107 3.07 -18.06 -0.48
CA TRP A 107 3.93 -17.43 0.52
C TRP A 107 4.15 -15.94 0.24
N LEU A 108 4.40 -15.57 -1.01
CA LEU A 108 4.54 -14.17 -1.43
C LEU A 108 3.22 -13.40 -1.30
N ALA A 109 2.09 -14.00 -1.71
CA ALA A 109 0.78 -13.37 -1.64
C ALA A 109 0.38 -13.00 -0.20
N ARG A 110 0.78 -13.79 0.81
CA ARG A 110 0.57 -13.46 2.23
C ARG A 110 1.25 -12.17 2.66
N GLN A 111 2.32 -11.75 1.97
CA GLN A 111 3.08 -10.52 2.28
C GLN A 111 2.52 -9.28 1.55
N ALA A 112 1.60 -9.48 0.61
CA ALA A 112 1.02 -8.39 -0.15
C ALA A 112 0.10 -7.51 0.72
N GLN A 113 0.13 -6.20 0.51
CA GLN A 113 -0.73 -5.22 1.16
C GLN A 113 -1.56 -4.49 0.08
N PRO A 114 -2.80 -4.10 0.42
CA PRO A 114 -3.49 -4.22 1.69
C PRO A 114 -3.96 -5.65 2.02
N ALA A 115 -4.29 -5.85 3.31
CA ALA A 115 -4.83 -7.11 3.81
C ALA A 115 -6.34 -7.18 3.57
N GLY A 116 -6.75 -7.32 2.30
CA GLY A 116 -8.14 -7.33 1.86
C GLY A 116 -8.57 -8.64 1.21
N LEU A 117 -9.74 -8.58 0.55
CA LEU A 117 -10.34 -9.70 -0.16
C LEU A 117 -9.42 -10.21 -1.28
N GLY A 118 -8.77 -9.30 -2.02
CA GLY A 118 -7.86 -9.65 -3.12
C GLY A 118 -6.69 -10.50 -2.66
N ARG A 119 -6.05 -10.17 -1.51
CA ARG A 119 -5.00 -10.99 -0.91
C ARG A 119 -5.51 -12.38 -0.51
N GLY A 120 -6.68 -12.43 0.13
CA GLY A 120 -7.31 -13.70 0.53
C GLY A 120 -7.56 -14.61 -0.66
N LEU A 121 -8.11 -14.07 -1.75
CA LEU A 121 -8.38 -14.81 -2.98
C LEU A 121 -7.09 -15.32 -3.64
N LEU A 122 -6.04 -14.49 -3.72
CA LEU A 122 -4.74 -14.92 -4.26
C LEU A 122 -4.17 -16.08 -3.45
N VAL A 123 -4.12 -15.97 -2.13
CA VAL A 123 -3.58 -17.02 -1.26
C VAL A 123 -4.39 -18.31 -1.41
N ALA A 124 -5.72 -18.23 -1.42
CA ALA A 124 -6.59 -19.39 -1.58
C ALA A 124 -6.40 -20.07 -2.94
N THR A 125 -6.32 -19.29 -4.03
CA THR A 125 -6.11 -19.81 -5.38
C THR A 125 -4.75 -20.47 -5.53
N PHE A 126 -3.68 -19.86 -5.00
CA PHE A 126 -2.36 -20.47 -4.98
C PHE A 126 -2.33 -21.77 -4.15
N ALA A 127 -2.96 -21.77 -2.96
CA ALA A 127 -3.01 -22.95 -2.11
C ALA A 127 -3.80 -24.10 -2.76
N LEU A 128 -4.92 -23.78 -3.40
CA LEU A 128 -5.72 -24.76 -4.15
C LEU A 128 -4.93 -25.32 -5.33
N GLY A 129 -4.22 -24.47 -6.08
CA GLY A 129 -3.35 -24.89 -7.18
C GLY A 129 -2.24 -25.85 -6.73
N ALA A 130 -1.62 -25.57 -5.57
CA ALA A 130 -0.63 -26.48 -4.97
C ALA A 130 -1.24 -27.84 -4.61
N ALA A 131 -2.42 -27.84 -3.98
CA ALA A 131 -3.14 -29.08 -3.63
C ALA A 131 -3.49 -29.91 -4.88
N ILE A 132 -3.98 -29.28 -5.93
CA ILE A 132 -4.29 -29.93 -7.20
C ILE A 132 -3.02 -30.51 -7.84
N ALA A 133 -1.90 -29.78 -7.82
CA ALA A 133 -0.63 -30.27 -8.38
C ALA A 133 -0.08 -31.49 -7.59
N VAL A 134 -0.22 -31.49 -6.24
CA VAL A 134 0.13 -32.64 -5.39
C VAL A 134 -0.78 -33.83 -5.70
N LEU A 135 -2.09 -33.61 -5.82
CA LEU A 135 -3.04 -34.68 -6.17
C LEU A 135 -2.69 -35.29 -7.54
N ARG A 136 -2.27 -34.49 -8.51
CA ARG A 136 -1.83 -34.97 -9.81
C ARG A 136 -0.60 -35.87 -9.73
N ILE A 137 0.36 -35.57 -8.85
CA ILE A 137 1.50 -36.48 -8.60
C ILE A 137 1.01 -37.81 -8.00
N ALA A 138 0.10 -37.75 -7.05
CA ALA A 138 -0.45 -38.96 -6.41
C ALA A 138 -1.18 -39.87 -7.42
N THR A 139 -1.90 -39.30 -8.40
CA THR A 139 -2.60 -40.09 -9.43
C THR A 139 -1.65 -40.82 -10.41
N LEU A 140 -0.37 -40.38 -10.52
CA LEU A 140 0.63 -41.11 -11.31
C LEU A 140 1.05 -42.45 -10.72
N THR A 141 0.84 -42.67 -9.42
CA THR A 141 1.20 -43.88 -8.72
C THR A 141 0.09 -44.94 -8.74
N THR A 142 -1.08 -44.60 -9.25
CA THR A 142 -2.22 -45.49 -9.42
C THR A 142 -2.29 -45.95 -10.88
N ASP A 143 -2.71 -47.23 -11.12
CA ASP A 143 -2.83 -47.85 -12.46
C ASP A 143 -3.81 -47.12 -13.41
N PHE A 144 -4.35 -45.99 -13.01
CA PHE A 144 -5.12 -45.04 -13.84
C PHE A 144 -4.28 -44.33 -14.94
N ALA A 145 -2.95 -44.42 -14.86
CA ALA A 145 -2.04 -43.90 -15.91
C ALA A 145 -1.94 -44.97 -17.04
N GLY A 146 -3.05 -45.28 -17.66
CA GLY A 146 -3.08 -46.09 -18.86
C GLY A 146 -2.23 -45.51 -19.97
N ALA A 147 -1.58 -46.41 -20.69
CA ALA A 147 -0.65 -46.28 -21.79
C ALA A 147 -0.80 -45.04 -22.70
N ASP A 148 0.30 -44.68 -23.35
CA ASP A 148 0.63 -43.54 -24.23
C ASP A 148 -0.44 -43.06 -25.26
N GLU A 149 -1.49 -43.79 -25.51
CA GLU A 149 -2.53 -43.48 -26.51
C GLU A 149 -3.79 -42.81 -25.96
N ALA A 150 -3.94 -42.71 -24.65
CA ALA A 150 -5.18 -42.25 -24.00
C ALA A 150 -5.25 -40.75 -23.70
N PHE A 151 -4.29 -39.93 -24.14
CA PHE A 151 -4.25 -38.51 -23.78
C PHE A 151 -5.51 -37.73 -24.17
N ASP A 152 -6.14 -38.04 -25.29
CA ASP A 152 -7.31 -37.31 -25.81
C ASP A 152 -8.63 -37.72 -25.14
N ARG A 153 -8.65 -38.77 -24.31
CA ARG A 153 -9.87 -39.31 -23.70
C ARG A 153 -9.81 -39.48 -22.18
N ASP A 154 -8.70 -39.07 -21.53
CA ASP A 154 -8.59 -39.16 -20.08
C ASP A 154 -9.39 -38.04 -19.40
N PRO A 155 -10.51 -38.33 -18.73
CA PRO A 155 -11.31 -37.33 -18.00
C PRO A 155 -10.50 -36.59 -16.94
N ILE A 156 -9.51 -37.27 -16.33
CA ILE A 156 -8.65 -36.69 -15.30
C ILE A 156 -7.85 -35.54 -15.88
N GLN A 157 -7.26 -35.73 -17.08
CA GLN A 157 -6.50 -34.65 -17.75
C GLN A 157 -7.39 -33.44 -18.09
N GLN A 158 -8.62 -33.67 -18.53
CA GLN A 158 -9.57 -32.58 -18.81
C GLN A 158 -9.93 -31.81 -17.53
N ILE A 159 -10.11 -32.51 -16.41
CA ILE A 159 -10.37 -31.88 -15.09
C ILE A 159 -9.17 -31.01 -14.67
N TYR A 160 -7.92 -31.48 -14.83
CA TYR A 160 -6.74 -30.68 -14.51
C TYR A 160 -6.62 -29.45 -15.40
N LEU A 161 -6.88 -29.56 -16.70
CA LEU A 161 -6.83 -28.43 -17.62
C LEU A 161 -7.89 -27.37 -17.25
N ALA A 162 -9.11 -27.81 -16.94
CA ALA A 162 -10.18 -26.95 -16.49
C ALA A 162 -9.85 -26.27 -15.15
N ALA A 163 -9.37 -27.04 -14.17
CA ALA A 163 -8.96 -26.52 -12.86
C ALA A 163 -7.81 -25.50 -12.99
N PHE A 164 -6.87 -25.78 -13.86
CA PHE A 164 -5.77 -24.85 -14.14
C PHE A 164 -6.25 -23.55 -14.80
N SER A 165 -7.17 -23.63 -15.77
CA SER A 165 -7.76 -22.47 -16.45
C SER A 165 -8.55 -21.59 -15.46
N LEU A 166 -9.36 -22.22 -14.59
CA LEU A 166 -10.05 -21.54 -13.49
C LEU A 166 -9.06 -20.92 -12.50
N GLY A 167 -7.94 -21.58 -12.24
CA GLY A 167 -6.86 -21.08 -11.42
C GLY A 167 -6.23 -19.78 -11.98
N ILE A 168 -5.96 -19.74 -13.27
CA ILE A 168 -5.47 -18.51 -13.94
C ILE A 168 -6.47 -17.37 -13.78
N LEU A 169 -7.76 -17.65 -13.95
CA LEU A 169 -8.82 -16.67 -13.76
C LEU A 169 -8.86 -16.17 -12.30
N GLY A 170 -8.82 -17.09 -11.33
CA GLY A 170 -8.81 -16.76 -9.91
C GLY A 170 -7.60 -15.92 -9.51
N LEU A 171 -6.40 -16.26 -10.00
CA LEU A 171 -5.18 -15.47 -9.80
C LEU A 171 -5.31 -14.07 -10.42
N SER A 172 -5.88 -13.97 -11.62
CA SER A 172 -6.06 -12.69 -12.31
C SER A 172 -7.04 -11.78 -11.57
N ILE A 173 -8.18 -12.32 -11.14
CA ILE A 173 -9.18 -11.59 -10.34
C ILE A 173 -8.55 -11.14 -9.01
N GLY A 174 -7.86 -12.04 -8.31
CA GLY A 174 -7.21 -11.74 -7.03
C GLY A 174 -6.17 -10.62 -7.16
N PHE A 175 -5.37 -10.63 -8.24
CA PHE A 175 -4.39 -9.57 -8.48
C PHE A 175 -5.04 -8.23 -8.85
N ILE A 176 -6.08 -8.25 -9.67
CA ILE A 176 -6.84 -7.02 -10.02
C ILE A 176 -7.47 -6.43 -8.76
N LEU A 177 -8.05 -7.25 -7.89
CA LEU A 177 -8.65 -6.79 -6.64
C LEU A 177 -7.61 -6.13 -5.72
N ILE A 178 -6.45 -6.78 -5.48
CA ILE A 178 -5.44 -6.21 -4.60
C ILE A 178 -4.82 -4.94 -5.18
N ALA A 179 -4.66 -4.87 -6.51
CA ALA A 179 -4.20 -3.67 -7.20
C ALA A 179 -5.22 -2.53 -7.09
N SER A 180 -6.52 -2.85 -7.22
CA SER A 180 -7.64 -1.90 -7.08
C SER A 180 -7.76 -1.39 -5.64
N GLU A 181 -7.64 -2.27 -4.64
CA GLU A 181 -7.63 -1.89 -3.22
C GLU A 181 -6.49 -0.90 -2.91
N ARG A 182 -5.28 -1.18 -3.41
CA ARG A 182 -4.13 -0.28 -3.23
C ARG A 182 -4.30 1.07 -3.93
N LEU A 183 -4.87 1.05 -5.13
CA LEU A 183 -5.17 2.30 -5.86
C LEU A 183 -6.21 3.14 -5.11
N ARG A 184 -7.25 2.48 -4.60
CA ARG A 184 -8.27 3.13 -3.79
C ARG A 184 -7.69 3.77 -2.53
N GLU A 185 -6.85 3.06 -1.77
CA GLU A 185 -6.17 3.62 -0.59
C GLU A 185 -5.31 4.84 -0.95
N ALA A 186 -4.57 4.77 -2.08
CA ALA A 186 -3.78 5.89 -2.56
C ALA A 186 -4.66 7.10 -2.95
N LEU A 187 -5.78 6.86 -3.62
CA LEU A 187 -6.75 7.92 -3.97
C LEU A 187 -7.41 8.52 -2.72
N GLU A 188 -7.81 7.70 -1.76
CA GLU A 188 -8.38 8.14 -0.49
C GLU A 188 -7.35 8.99 0.30
N TYR A 189 -6.08 8.58 0.31
CA TYR A 189 -5.01 9.36 0.90
C TYR A 189 -4.87 10.75 0.23
N LEU A 190 -4.81 10.79 -1.09
CA LEU A 190 -4.71 12.04 -1.85
C LEU A 190 -5.96 12.93 -1.72
N ALA A 191 -7.13 12.31 -1.59
CA ALA A 191 -8.40 13.03 -1.43
C ALA A 191 -8.60 13.58 -0.01
N THR A 192 -7.92 13.03 1.01
CA THR A 192 -8.13 13.37 2.43
C THR A 192 -6.96 14.10 3.07
N ARG A 193 -5.78 14.07 2.47
CA ARG A 193 -4.55 14.65 3.03
C ARG A 193 -4.04 15.82 2.20
N ASP A 194 -3.40 16.75 2.88
CA ASP A 194 -2.58 17.77 2.24
C ASP A 194 -1.27 17.13 1.73
N PRO A 195 -0.93 17.25 0.44
CA PRO A 195 0.20 16.52 -0.14
C PRO A 195 1.57 17.00 0.38
N MET A 196 1.65 18.21 0.90
CA MET A 196 2.88 18.79 1.43
C MET A 196 3.16 18.33 2.85
N THR A 197 2.14 18.36 3.72
CA THR A 197 2.31 18.14 5.16
C THR A 197 1.88 16.78 5.65
N GLY A 198 1.02 16.08 4.91
CA GLY A 198 0.37 14.84 5.34
C GLY A 198 -0.73 15.04 6.39
N ALA A 199 -0.97 16.27 6.85
CA ALA A 199 -2.13 16.62 7.68
C ALA A 199 -3.43 16.40 6.91
N LEU A 200 -4.59 16.38 7.57
CA LEU A 200 -5.86 16.37 6.83
C LEU A 200 -5.99 17.65 6.00
N ASN A 201 -6.58 17.51 4.81
CA ASN A 201 -7.01 18.69 4.08
C ASN A 201 -8.33 19.24 4.66
N ARG A 202 -8.70 20.46 4.26
CA ARG A 202 -9.90 21.14 4.76
C ARG A 202 -11.19 20.30 4.61
N ARG A 203 -11.36 19.62 3.47
CA ARG A 203 -12.55 18.79 3.23
C ARG A 203 -12.64 17.61 4.18
N ALA A 204 -11.56 16.88 4.35
CA ALA A 204 -11.51 15.72 5.25
C ALA A 204 -11.63 16.13 6.72
N PHE A 205 -11.14 17.31 7.07
CA PHE A 205 -11.33 17.88 8.39
C PHE A 205 -12.82 18.03 8.73
N PHE A 206 -13.60 18.72 7.88
CA PHE A 206 -15.02 18.91 8.17
C PHE A 206 -15.78 17.62 8.34
N ILE A 207 -15.54 16.62 7.47
CA ILE A 207 -16.19 15.31 7.60
C ILE A 207 -15.89 14.66 8.97
N ARG A 208 -14.65 14.74 9.46
CA ARG A 208 -14.27 14.18 10.76
C ARG A 208 -14.74 15.04 11.93
N ALA A 209 -14.67 16.35 11.78
CA ALA A 209 -15.09 17.30 12.81
C ALA A 209 -16.58 17.20 13.10
N GLU A 210 -17.44 17.02 12.09
CA GLU A 210 -18.87 16.79 12.27
C GLU A 210 -19.16 15.51 13.06
N LEU A 211 -18.41 14.43 12.81
CA LEU A 211 -18.54 13.18 13.57
C LEU A 211 -18.13 13.37 15.04
N GLU A 212 -17.04 14.08 15.30
CA GLU A 212 -16.60 14.35 16.67
C GLU A 212 -17.53 15.36 17.37
N TRP A 213 -18.10 16.33 16.65
CA TRP A 213 -19.14 17.22 17.14
C TRP A 213 -20.37 16.44 17.61
N ALA A 214 -20.92 15.58 16.76
CA ALA A 214 -22.05 14.74 17.09
C ALA A 214 -21.77 13.80 18.28
N ARG A 215 -20.54 13.28 18.34
CA ARG A 215 -20.07 12.46 19.47
C ARG A 215 -20.01 13.27 20.76
N ALA A 216 -19.41 14.45 20.75
CA ALA A 216 -19.29 15.35 21.90
C ALA A 216 -20.68 15.74 22.44
N ALA A 217 -21.62 16.09 21.54
CA ALA A 217 -23.00 16.40 21.89
C ALA A 217 -23.71 15.22 22.57
N ARG A 218 -23.53 13.99 22.06
CA ARG A 218 -24.14 12.78 22.63
C ARG A 218 -23.55 12.40 23.99
N THR A 219 -22.22 12.51 24.12
CA THR A 219 -21.50 12.09 25.34
C THR A 219 -21.40 13.20 26.37
N GLN A 220 -21.84 14.42 26.07
CA GLN A 220 -21.71 15.62 26.87
C GLN A 220 -20.26 15.90 27.31
N ARG A 221 -19.31 15.52 26.45
CA ARG A 221 -17.88 15.78 26.66
C ARG A 221 -17.45 17.02 25.89
N PRO A 222 -16.49 17.81 26.42
CA PRO A 222 -16.02 19.01 25.77
C PRO A 222 -15.28 18.68 24.49
N LEU A 223 -15.38 19.57 23.50
CA LEU A 223 -14.65 19.53 22.23
C LEU A 223 -13.93 20.86 22.05
N ALA A 224 -12.60 20.83 21.94
CA ALA A 224 -11.81 22.03 21.74
C ALA A 224 -11.32 22.15 20.29
N ALA A 225 -11.21 23.38 19.81
CA ALA A 225 -10.55 23.72 18.54
C ALA A 225 -9.40 24.70 18.80
N ILE A 226 -8.29 24.51 18.09
CA ILE A 226 -7.16 25.43 18.07
C ILE A 226 -6.97 25.87 16.62
N ALA A 227 -7.08 27.16 16.34
CA ALA A 227 -6.65 27.77 15.09
C ALA A 227 -5.19 28.20 15.25
N ALA A 228 -4.32 27.85 14.30
CA ALA A 228 -2.90 28.14 14.34
C ALA A 228 -2.43 28.74 13.01
N ASP A 229 -1.51 29.68 13.07
CA ASP A 229 -0.95 30.37 11.91
C ASP A 229 0.52 30.69 12.14
N ILE A 230 1.35 30.46 11.14
CA ILE A 230 2.80 30.69 11.19
C ILE A 230 3.07 32.20 11.07
N ASP A 231 3.65 32.75 12.11
CA ASP A 231 3.89 34.19 12.19
C ASP A 231 4.87 34.68 11.10
N PHE A 232 4.51 35.80 10.46
CA PHE A 232 5.32 36.43 9.43
C PHE A 232 5.72 35.50 8.26
N PHE A 233 4.92 34.52 7.92
CA PHE A 233 5.23 33.53 6.89
C PHE A 233 5.56 34.17 5.53
N LYS A 234 4.85 35.24 5.14
CA LYS A 234 5.20 36.01 3.94
C LYS A 234 6.63 36.50 3.98
N LYS A 235 7.10 37.01 5.13
CA LYS A 235 8.50 37.48 5.29
C LYS A 235 9.50 36.33 5.14
N VAL A 236 9.15 35.14 5.61
CA VAL A 236 9.97 33.92 5.40
C VAL A 236 10.12 33.65 3.90
N ASN A 237 9.00 33.65 3.16
CA ASN A 237 9.02 33.46 1.71
C ASN A 237 9.81 34.55 0.96
N ASP A 238 9.60 35.80 1.32
CA ASP A 238 10.25 36.95 0.67
C ASP A 238 11.77 36.96 0.94
N THR A 239 12.21 36.45 2.10
CA THR A 239 13.63 36.47 2.49
C THR A 239 14.38 35.23 2.05
N TRP A 240 13.75 34.05 2.15
CA TRP A 240 14.41 32.74 2.00
C TRP A 240 13.88 31.92 0.81
N GLY A 241 12.89 32.44 0.11
CA GLY A 241 12.24 31.78 -1.03
C GLY A 241 11.17 30.77 -0.63
N HIS A 242 10.27 30.48 -1.57
CA HIS A 242 9.12 29.59 -1.36
C HIS A 242 9.51 28.17 -0.92
N GLN A 243 10.64 27.64 -1.41
CA GLN A 243 11.11 26.31 -1.01
C GLN A 243 11.44 26.21 0.49
N VAL A 244 11.94 27.30 1.09
CA VAL A 244 12.19 27.37 2.53
C VAL A 244 10.88 27.53 3.28
N GLY A 245 9.95 28.33 2.78
CA GLY A 245 8.60 28.45 3.33
C GLY A 245 7.88 27.10 3.35
N ASP A 246 7.94 26.33 2.26
CA ASP A 246 7.36 24.98 2.21
C ASP A 246 7.95 24.07 3.29
N ARG A 247 9.26 24.13 3.51
CA ARG A 247 9.92 23.35 4.58
C ARG A 247 9.49 23.80 5.97
N VAL A 248 9.25 25.10 6.19
CA VAL A 248 8.72 25.63 7.46
C VAL A 248 7.32 25.10 7.73
N ILE A 249 6.42 25.06 6.73
CA ILE A 249 5.08 24.49 6.83
C ILE A 249 5.16 23.00 7.19
N VAL A 250 6.01 22.22 6.52
CA VAL A 250 6.21 20.79 6.79
C VAL A 250 6.76 20.57 8.20
N ASP A 251 7.70 21.38 8.65
CA ASP A 251 8.29 21.29 9.98
C ASP A 251 7.26 21.61 11.08
N PHE A 252 6.45 22.66 10.89
CA PHE A 252 5.33 22.96 11.79
C PHE A 252 4.37 21.77 11.90
N ALA A 253 3.88 21.26 10.78
CA ALA A 253 2.95 20.13 10.78
C ALA A 253 3.54 18.88 11.47
N ARG A 254 4.81 18.59 11.25
CA ARG A 254 5.53 17.46 11.88
C ARG A 254 5.65 17.64 13.39
N ARG A 255 6.08 18.81 13.86
CA ARG A 255 6.25 19.10 15.30
C ARG A 255 4.89 19.16 16.01
N ALA A 256 3.93 19.90 15.49
CA ALA A 256 2.59 19.98 16.04
C ALA A 256 1.94 18.58 16.10
N GLY A 257 2.00 17.81 15.01
CA GLY A 257 1.48 16.44 14.96
C GLY A 257 2.15 15.51 15.97
N GLY A 258 3.45 15.68 16.24
CA GLY A 258 4.18 14.92 17.27
C GLY A 258 3.74 15.22 18.73
N MET A 259 3.04 16.31 18.94
CA MET A 259 2.50 16.72 20.26
C MET A 259 1.07 16.23 20.49
N LEU A 260 0.40 15.74 19.46
CA LEU A 260 -1.00 15.35 19.47
C LEU A 260 -1.19 13.87 19.78
N ARG A 261 -2.34 13.53 20.35
CA ARG A 261 -2.77 12.15 20.57
C ARG A 261 -3.33 11.55 19.28
N PRO A 262 -3.43 10.22 19.18
CA PRO A 262 -4.06 9.56 18.02
C PRO A 262 -5.52 9.97 17.77
N SER A 263 -6.23 10.41 18.81
CA SER A 263 -7.60 10.93 18.73
C SER A 263 -7.70 12.35 18.22
N ASP A 264 -6.61 13.12 18.31
CA ASP A 264 -6.60 14.54 17.94
C ASP A 264 -6.47 14.66 16.40
N ILE A 265 -7.04 15.71 15.86
CA ILE A 265 -7.11 15.92 14.42
C ILE A 265 -6.31 17.17 14.06
N LEU A 266 -5.25 17.00 13.25
CA LEU A 266 -4.50 18.11 12.66
C LEU A 266 -4.89 18.26 11.19
N SER A 267 -5.22 19.46 10.78
CA SER A 267 -5.57 19.81 9.41
C SER A 267 -4.87 21.08 8.94
N ARG A 268 -4.51 21.12 7.67
CA ARG A 268 -4.07 22.33 6.98
C ARG A 268 -5.24 22.91 6.20
N PHE A 269 -5.61 24.15 6.52
CA PHE A 269 -6.76 24.81 5.89
C PHE A 269 -6.37 25.60 4.62
N GLY A 270 -5.14 26.10 4.57
CA GLY A 270 -4.59 26.80 3.40
C GLY A 270 -3.28 27.50 3.77
N GLY A 271 -2.41 27.76 2.82
CA GLY A 271 -1.18 28.52 3.04
C GLY A 271 -0.42 28.05 4.30
N GLU A 272 -0.36 28.94 5.28
CA GLU A 272 0.27 28.75 6.60
C GLU A 272 -0.73 28.47 7.75
N GLU A 273 -2.02 28.25 7.43
CA GLU A 273 -3.10 28.10 8.40
C GLU A 273 -3.39 26.64 8.73
N PHE A 274 -3.50 26.31 10.00
CA PHE A 274 -3.82 25.00 10.52
C PHE A 274 -4.94 25.05 11.54
N ILE A 275 -5.75 23.99 11.58
CA ILE A 275 -6.76 23.75 12.61
C ILE A 275 -6.47 22.43 13.29
N ILE A 276 -6.56 22.43 14.63
CA ILE A 276 -6.42 21.25 15.45
C ILE A 276 -7.73 21.07 16.22
N LEU A 277 -8.32 19.89 16.15
CA LEU A 277 -9.50 19.54 16.92
C LEU A 277 -9.11 18.53 17.99
N LEU A 278 -9.51 18.79 19.23
CA LEU A 278 -9.15 18.03 20.41
C LEU A 278 -10.43 17.46 21.06
N PRO A 279 -10.82 16.22 20.74
CA PRO A 279 -11.95 15.56 21.40
C PRO A 279 -11.72 15.39 22.90
N GLU A 280 -12.82 15.46 23.67
CA GLU A 280 -12.84 15.24 25.13
C GLU A 280 -11.84 16.14 25.89
N THR A 281 -11.65 17.37 25.42
CA THR A 281 -10.65 18.30 25.95
C THR A 281 -11.28 19.63 26.34
N GLY A 282 -11.16 20.02 27.58
CA GLY A 282 -11.63 21.29 28.08
C GLY A 282 -10.64 22.44 27.84
N LEU A 283 -11.05 23.68 28.10
CA LEU A 283 -10.30 24.90 27.78
C LEU A 283 -8.88 24.91 28.35
N ALA A 284 -8.74 24.61 29.67
CA ALA A 284 -7.42 24.62 30.29
C ALA A 284 -6.45 23.61 29.68
N ASP A 285 -6.93 22.43 29.30
CA ASP A 285 -6.14 21.40 28.68
C ASP A 285 -5.79 21.75 27.22
N ALA A 286 -6.73 22.33 26.48
CA ALA A 286 -6.52 22.81 25.13
C ALA A 286 -5.47 23.93 25.09
N CYS A 287 -5.54 24.89 26.03
CA CYS A 287 -4.53 25.94 26.15
C CYS A 287 -3.16 25.36 26.53
N ARG A 288 -3.07 24.29 27.33
CA ARG A 288 -1.79 23.59 27.59
C ARG A 288 -1.22 22.92 26.35
N VAL A 289 -2.07 22.31 25.54
CA VAL A 289 -1.64 21.72 24.24
C VAL A 289 -1.14 22.82 23.31
N ALA A 290 -1.88 23.90 23.16
CA ALA A 290 -1.51 25.04 22.32
C ALA A 290 -0.17 25.67 22.76
N GLU A 291 0.01 25.89 24.06
CA GLU A 291 1.24 26.49 24.61
C GLU A 291 2.44 25.55 24.44
N ARG A 292 2.25 24.25 24.59
CA ARG A 292 3.30 23.26 24.31
C ARG A 292 3.72 23.26 22.85
N ILE A 293 2.76 23.38 21.92
CA ILE A 293 3.05 23.53 20.49
C ILE A 293 3.83 24.83 20.24
N ARG A 294 3.37 25.96 20.79
CA ARG A 294 4.03 27.25 20.65
C ARG A 294 5.49 27.20 21.11
N GLN A 295 5.74 26.65 22.31
CA GLN A 295 7.08 26.54 22.89
C GLN A 295 8.00 25.63 22.08
N GLU A 296 7.47 24.51 21.59
CA GLU A 296 8.23 23.59 20.72
C GLU A 296 8.65 24.26 19.42
N ILE A 297 7.76 25.08 18.82
CA ILE A 297 8.07 25.82 17.60
C ILE A 297 9.10 26.92 17.87
N GLU A 298 8.91 27.76 18.91
CA GLU A 298 9.82 28.83 19.29
C GLU A 298 11.21 28.31 19.69
N GLY A 299 11.26 27.16 20.38
CA GLY A 299 12.50 26.55 20.83
C GLY A 299 13.34 25.88 19.74
N GLY A 300 12.98 26.01 18.46
CA GLY A 300 13.55 25.35 17.30
C GLY A 300 15.07 25.27 17.29
N GLU A 301 15.57 24.07 17.43
CA GLU A 301 16.93 23.51 17.39
C GLU A 301 17.44 22.79 18.66
N ARG A 302 16.59 22.37 19.58
CA ARG A 302 17.04 21.53 20.69
C ARG A 302 16.57 20.07 20.64
N SER A 303 16.35 19.48 19.49
CA SER A 303 16.28 18.02 19.38
C SER A 303 17.68 17.43 19.27
N LYS A 304 18.29 17.15 20.43
CA LYS A 304 19.35 16.14 20.51
C LYS A 304 18.84 14.83 19.92
N PRO A 305 19.61 14.13 19.06
CA PRO A 305 19.21 12.80 18.58
C PRO A 305 19.05 11.88 19.80
N GLY A 306 17.83 11.41 20.04
CA GLY A 306 17.53 10.45 21.08
C GLY A 306 18.44 9.23 21.00
N LYS A 307 19.19 8.95 22.05
CA LYS A 307 19.91 7.68 22.26
C LYS A 307 18.87 6.56 22.35
N GLY A 308 18.85 5.69 21.37
CA GLY A 308 18.13 4.42 21.46
C GLY A 308 17.31 4.06 20.24
N GLY A 309 17.80 3.10 19.44
CA GLY A 309 17.01 2.41 18.43
C GLY A 309 17.63 2.42 17.03
N LYS A 310 18.45 1.39 16.74
CA LYS A 310 18.89 1.07 15.38
C LYS A 310 17.66 0.68 14.52
N GLN A 311 16.94 1.66 13.98
CA GLN A 311 16.08 1.42 12.83
C GLN A 311 16.78 1.96 11.59
N ARG A 312 17.11 1.04 10.72
CA ARG A 312 17.71 1.23 9.39
C ARG A 312 16.73 2.05 8.53
N ARG A 313 16.88 3.38 8.52
CA ARG A 313 16.15 4.28 7.63
C ARG A 313 16.60 4.03 6.20
N GLU A 314 15.73 3.47 5.39
CA GLU A 314 15.82 3.55 3.93
C GLU A 314 15.81 5.04 3.54
N ARG A 315 16.94 5.50 3.01
CA ARG A 315 17.09 6.85 2.47
C ARG A 315 16.22 6.96 1.20
N ARG A 316 15.10 7.67 1.29
CA ARG A 316 14.42 8.16 0.10
C ARG A 316 15.33 9.21 -0.56
N HIS A 317 15.69 8.95 -1.81
CA HIS A 317 16.45 9.87 -2.65
C HIS A 317 15.72 11.22 -2.77
N GLY A 318 16.42 12.33 -2.46
CA GLY A 318 16.00 13.69 -2.83
C GLY A 318 15.88 14.75 -1.74
N GLN A 319 16.40 14.53 -0.52
CA GLN A 319 16.48 15.65 0.45
C GLN A 319 17.93 16.16 0.52
N PRO A 320 18.18 17.46 0.25
CA PRO A 320 19.46 18.07 0.59
C PRO A 320 19.61 18.10 2.11
N SER A 321 20.59 17.37 2.60
CA SER A 321 20.97 17.28 4.00
C SER A 321 21.72 18.58 4.37
N GLY A 322 21.21 19.33 5.38
CA GLY A 322 22.08 20.20 6.16
C GLY A 322 21.75 21.68 6.25
N GLU A 323 20.69 22.21 5.63
CA GLU A 323 20.30 23.61 5.85
C GLU A 323 19.34 23.71 7.04
N THR A 324 19.81 24.40 8.11
CA THR A 324 18.98 24.82 9.24
C THR A 324 17.85 25.73 8.77
N LEU A 325 16.61 25.42 9.20
CA LEU A 325 15.47 26.30 8.91
C LEU A 325 15.62 27.63 9.66
N PRO A 326 15.16 28.76 9.08
CA PRO A 326 15.09 30.00 9.82
C PRO A 326 14.19 29.84 11.05
N PRO A 327 14.48 30.54 12.16
CA PRO A 327 13.59 30.55 13.31
C PRO A 327 12.23 31.15 12.91
N PHE A 328 11.16 30.51 13.35
CA PHE A 328 9.80 31.00 13.15
C PHE A 328 8.97 30.78 14.43
N THR A 329 7.89 31.52 14.56
CA THR A 329 6.95 31.42 15.66
C THR A 329 5.54 31.15 15.13
N VAL A 330 4.61 30.85 16.03
CA VAL A 330 3.23 30.56 15.70
C VAL A 330 2.30 31.26 16.70
N SER A 331 1.22 31.84 16.18
CA SER A 331 0.10 32.35 16.97
C SER A 331 -1.00 31.29 17.00
N LEU A 332 -1.64 31.09 18.16
CA LEU A 332 -2.68 30.10 18.34
C LEU A 332 -3.89 30.73 19.06
N GLY A 333 -5.09 30.42 18.54
CA GLY A 333 -6.37 30.78 19.14
C GLY A 333 -7.10 29.52 19.58
N VAL A 334 -7.61 29.48 20.81
CA VAL A 334 -8.26 28.32 21.41
C VAL A 334 -9.73 28.61 21.67
N ALA A 335 -10.62 27.69 21.33
CA ALA A 335 -12.03 27.74 21.72
C ALA A 335 -12.53 26.36 22.13
N VAL A 336 -13.57 26.30 22.94
CA VAL A 336 -14.16 25.03 23.43
C VAL A 336 -15.68 25.08 23.34
N ALA A 337 -16.26 24.01 22.84
CA ALA A 337 -17.68 23.74 22.87
C ALA A 337 -18.05 23.01 24.20
N GLY A 338 -19.11 23.47 24.84
CA GLY A 338 -19.65 22.88 26.06
C GLY A 338 -20.23 23.96 26.99
N GLY A 339 -21.26 23.64 27.77
CA GLY A 339 -21.97 24.60 28.64
C GLY A 339 -22.67 25.69 27.81
N SER A 340 -22.35 26.97 28.08
CA SER A 340 -22.86 28.16 27.38
C SER A 340 -22.00 28.54 26.14
N GLY A 341 -21.13 27.65 25.67
CA GLY A 341 -20.23 27.89 24.55
C GLY A 341 -20.89 27.77 23.17
N PRO A 342 -20.07 27.68 22.09
CA PRO A 342 -20.52 27.58 20.70
C PRO A 342 -21.59 26.51 20.50
N ALA A 343 -22.64 26.87 19.75
CA ALA A 343 -23.82 26.02 19.54
C ALA A 343 -23.64 24.99 18.43
N ASP A 344 -22.69 25.23 17.52
CA ASP A 344 -22.36 24.39 16.37
C ASP A 344 -20.85 24.40 16.08
N LEU A 345 -20.44 23.52 15.19
CA LEU A 345 -19.02 23.39 14.78
C LEU A 345 -18.49 24.67 14.13
N GLU A 346 -19.32 25.35 13.34
CA GLU A 346 -18.90 26.56 12.63
C GLU A 346 -18.62 27.70 13.65
N SER A 347 -19.49 27.87 14.63
CA SER A 347 -19.30 28.83 15.74
C SER A 347 -18.07 28.50 16.58
N LEU A 348 -17.76 27.22 16.79
CA LEU A 348 -16.54 26.79 17.50
C LEU A 348 -15.28 27.20 16.74
N LEU A 349 -15.25 26.96 15.44
CA LEU A 349 -14.12 27.35 14.59
C LEU A 349 -13.98 28.87 14.48
N ALA A 350 -15.10 29.59 14.34
CA ALA A 350 -15.10 31.05 14.34
C ALA A 350 -14.59 31.64 15.65
N ALA A 351 -14.93 31.04 16.80
CA ALA A 351 -14.42 31.47 18.09
C ALA A 351 -12.89 31.25 18.21
N ALA A 352 -12.39 30.10 17.72
CA ALA A 352 -10.95 29.83 17.68
C ALA A 352 -10.20 30.82 16.74
N ASP A 353 -10.77 31.15 15.58
CA ASP A 353 -10.21 32.13 14.65
C ASP A 353 -10.20 33.54 15.24
N ALA A 354 -11.28 33.94 15.92
CA ALA A 354 -11.31 35.23 16.65
C ALA A 354 -10.24 35.30 17.76
N ALA A 355 -9.97 34.21 18.47
CA ALA A 355 -8.90 34.13 19.44
C ALA A 355 -7.52 34.20 18.75
N LEU A 356 -7.32 33.53 17.64
CA LEU A 356 -6.09 33.63 16.81
C LEU A 356 -5.85 35.07 16.35
N TYR A 357 -6.90 35.75 15.92
CA TYR A 357 -6.80 37.15 15.55
C TYR A 357 -6.31 38.03 16.71
N ARG A 358 -6.83 37.80 17.95
CA ARG A 358 -6.33 38.51 19.16
C ARG A 358 -4.85 38.18 19.41
N ALA A 359 -4.43 36.93 19.24
CA ALA A 359 -3.04 36.53 19.41
C ALA A 359 -2.12 37.29 18.42
N LYS A 360 -2.54 37.42 17.15
CA LYS A 360 -1.80 38.17 16.15
C LYS A 360 -1.72 39.66 16.47
N GLN A 361 -2.82 40.28 16.93
CA GLN A 361 -2.84 41.69 17.36
C GLN A 361 -2.05 41.96 18.63
N GLY A 362 -2.08 41.03 19.58
CA GLY A 362 -1.39 41.12 20.86
C GLY A 362 0.13 41.05 20.78
N GLY A 363 0.72 40.91 19.57
CA GLY A 363 2.17 40.86 19.37
C GLY A 363 2.70 39.51 18.86
N ARG A 364 1.81 38.58 18.47
CA ARG A 364 2.13 37.24 17.94
C ARG A 364 2.83 36.31 18.95
N ASN A 365 3.28 35.15 18.51
CA ASN A 365 3.98 34.14 19.31
C ASN A 365 3.30 33.86 20.66
N ARG A 366 1.99 33.67 20.67
CA ARG A 366 1.19 33.47 21.86
C ARG A 366 -0.06 32.64 21.64
N VAL A 367 -0.64 32.23 22.75
CA VAL A 367 -1.93 31.55 22.80
C VAL A 367 -2.96 32.52 23.39
N GLU A 368 -4.11 32.64 22.74
CA GLU A 368 -5.29 33.34 23.23
C GLU A 368 -6.52 32.43 23.24
N SER A 369 -7.50 32.70 24.12
CA SER A 369 -8.71 31.88 24.20
C SER A 369 -9.99 32.70 24.41
#